data_b6e65dd7c0d4cf1eae279bdde33ebcc2
#
_entry.id   b6e65dd7c0d4cf1eae279bdde33ebcc2
#
_cell.length_a   1.000
_cell.length_b   1.000
_cell.length_c   1.000
_cell.angle_alpha   90.00
_cell.angle_beta   90.00
_cell.angle_gamma   90.00
#
_symmetry.space_group_name_H-M   'P 1'
#
loop_
_entity.id
_entity.type
_entity.pdbx_description
1 polymer ?
#
loop_
_entity_poly.entity_id
_entity_poly.type
_entity_poly.pdbx_seq_one_letter_code
_entity_poly.pdbx_strand_id
1 'polypeptide(L)'
;MNKNIYDTIYSLINYYEDDYLLPLNRAELEAYKENTPAALNEAFKHWDLAVNAFEHLSKRVEMLCKRENAYLTADQIWKLSNWIEGIESDVRYVGDGLVELAQRLGAAITEE
;
A
#
# COMPACT_ATOMS: atom_id res chain seq x y z
N MET A 1 24.36 14.88 12.85
CA MET A 1 24.66 13.58 12.26
C MET A 1 23.71 13.29 11.12
N ASN A 2 24.21 12.98 9.96
CA ASN A 2 23.35 12.67 8.83
C ASN A 2 22.86 11.23 8.93
N LYS A 3 21.54 11.06 8.83
CA LYS A 3 20.98 9.72 8.69
C LYS A 3 21.50 9.13 7.38
N ASN A 4 21.87 7.87 7.38
CA ASN A 4 22.20 7.22 6.13
C ASN A 4 20.92 6.99 5.31
N ILE A 5 21.09 6.80 4.02
CA ILE A 5 19.96 6.67 3.08
C ILE A 5 19.09 5.45 3.43
N TYR A 6 19.72 4.35 3.87
CA TYR A 6 18.98 3.16 4.26
C TYR A 6 18.00 3.45 5.39
N ASP A 7 18.45 4.13 6.45
CA ASP A 7 17.58 4.45 7.59
C ASP A 7 16.44 5.38 7.18
N THR A 8 16.72 6.33 6.31
CA THR A 8 15.71 7.25 5.80
C THR A 8 14.63 6.50 5.03
N ILE A 9 15.02 5.62 4.11
CA ILE A 9 14.08 4.83 3.31
C ILE A 9 13.31 3.86 4.20
N TYR A 10 13.98 3.22 5.15
CA TYR A 10 13.37 2.31 6.11
C TYR A 10 12.24 3.03 6.87
N SER A 11 12.51 4.24 7.35
CA SER A 11 11.52 5.04 8.08
C SER A 11 10.32 5.42 7.22
N LEU A 12 10.57 5.76 5.93
CA LEU A 12 9.50 6.08 4.99
C LEU A 12 8.57 4.89 4.75
N ILE A 13 9.16 3.70 4.61
CA ILE A 13 8.37 2.48 4.38
C ILE A 13 7.54 2.13 5.62
N ASN A 14 8.14 2.23 6.81
CA ASN A 14 7.41 2.00 8.07
C ASN A 14 6.25 2.97 8.23
N TYR A 15 6.47 4.24 7.93
CA TYR A 15 5.41 5.26 7.97
C TYR A 15 4.27 4.88 7.03
N TYR A 16 4.61 4.44 5.81
CA TYR A 16 3.61 4.02 4.84
C TYR A 16 2.77 2.85 5.38
N GLU A 17 3.42 1.84 5.93
CA GLU A 17 2.72 0.68 6.46
C GLU A 17 1.76 1.06 7.58
N ASP A 18 2.20 1.91 8.51
CA ASP A 18 1.38 2.31 9.65
C ASP A 18 0.23 3.22 9.26
N ASP A 19 0.47 4.17 8.36
CA ASP A 19 -0.51 5.23 8.05
C ASP A 19 -1.43 4.88 6.89
N TYR A 20 -1.03 3.97 6.00
CA TYR A 20 -1.82 3.66 4.80
C TYR A 20 -2.18 2.18 4.69
N LEU A 21 -1.22 1.29 4.87
CA LEU A 21 -1.46 -0.13 4.68
C LEU A 21 -2.31 -0.73 5.80
N LEU A 22 -2.01 -0.40 7.05
CA LEU A 22 -2.77 -0.90 8.20
C LEU A 22 -4.23 -0.43 8.17
N PRO A 23 -4.53 0.87 7.95
CA PRO A 23 -5.92 1.31 7.79
C PRO A 23 -6.63 0.64 6.61
N LEU A 24 -5.92 0.42 5.50
CA LEU A 24 -6.49 -0.28 4.35
C LEU A 24 -6.89 -1.71 4.72
N ASN A 25 -6.02 -2.44 5.40
CA ASN A 25 -6.30 -3.81 5.81
C ASN A 25 -7.51 -3.88 6.75
N ARG A 26 -7.63 -2.92 7.66
CA ARG A 26 -8.79 -2.84 8.56
C ARG A 26 -10.07 -2.57 7.80
N ALA A 27 -10.04 -1.65 6.84
CA ALA A 27 -11.20 -1.33 6.02
C ALA A 27 -11.60 -2.50 5.13
N GLU A 28 -10.63 -3.24 4.61
CA GLU A 28 -10.88 -4.46 3.85
C GLU A 28 -11.61 -5.51 4.69
N LEU A 29 -11.13 -5.77 5.89
CA LEU A 29 -11.75 -6.72 6.80
C LEU A 29 -13.19 -6.33 7.13
N GLU A 30 -13.44 -5.05 7.38
CA GLU A 30 -14.78 -4.54 7.63
C GLU A 30 -15.69 -4.71 6.41
N ALA A 31 -15.17 -4.49 5.21
CA ALA A 31 -15.93 -4.66 3.98
C ALA A 31 -16.39 -6.11 3.81
N TYR A 32 -15.51 -7.07 4.06
CA TYR A 32 -15.87 -8.50 3.98
C TYR A 32 -16.83 -8.91 5.08
N LYS A 33 -16.64 -8.38 6.28
CA LYS A 33 -17.47 -8.71 7.43
C LYS A 33 -18.88 -8.16 7.30
N GLU A 34 -19.02 -6.88 6.98
CA GLU A 34 -20.30 -6.22 6.88
C GLU A 34 -21.02 -6.49 5.57
N ASN A 35 -20.25 -6.68 4.49
CA ASN A 35 -20.77 -7.01 3.17
C ASN A 35 -21.82 -6.00 2.69
N THR A 36 -21.57 -4.71 2.90
CA THR A 36 -22.46 -3.61 2.52
C THR A 36 -21.76 -2.67 1.55
N PRO A 37 -22.53 -1.98 0.67
CA PRO A 37 -21.93 -0.97 -0.22
C PRO A 37 -21.20 0.15 0.53
N ALA A 38 -21.70 0.55 1.70
CA ALA A 38 -21.07 1.62 2.49
C ALA A 38 -19.68 1.20 2.98
N ALA A 39 -19.55 -0.01 3.54
CA ALA A 39 -18.27 -0.52 4.00
C ALA A 39 -17.30 -0.72 2.83
N LEU A 40 -17.80 -1.20 1.68
CA LEU A 40 -17.00 -1.37 0.48
C LEU A 40 -16.48 -0.03 -0.03
N ASN A 41 -17.32 1.01 -0.06
CA ASN A 41 -16.90 2.35 -0.49
C ASN A 41 -15.80 2.91 0.42
N GLU A 42 -15.91 2.70 1.74
CA GLU A 42 -14.85 3.09 2.67
C GLU A 42 -13.55 2.36 2.37
N ALA A 43 -13.61 1.07 2.09
CA ALA A 43 -12.42 0.30 1.74
C ALA A 43 -11.77 0.82 0.46
N PHE A 44 -12.57 1.16 -0.56
CA PHE A 44 -12.04 1.75 -1.80
C PHE A 44 -11.37 3.10 -1.56
N LYS A 45 -11.91 3.93 -0.66
CA LYS A 45 -11.27 5.20 -0.31
C LYS A 45 -9.87 4.97 0.30
N HIS A 46 -9.76 4.01 1.22
CA HIS A 46 -8.47 3.67 1.81
C HIS A 46 -7.53 3.07 0.78
N TRP A 47 -8.05 2.28 -0.15
CA TRP A 47 -7.25 1.72 -1.24
C TRP A 47 -6.69 2.82 -2.15
N ASP A 48 -7.53 3.79 -2.57
CA ASP A 48 -7.08 4.93 -3.37
C ASP A 48 -5.99 5.73 -2.66
N LEU A 49 -6.18 5.99 -1.36
CA LEU A 49 -5.17 6.69 -0.56
C LEU A 49 -3.86 5.91 -0.50
N ALA A 50 -3.95 4.60 -0.31
CA ALA A 50 -2.77 3.74 -0.24
C ALA A 50 -2.04 3.65 -1.59
N VAL A 51 -2.77 3.59 -2.70
CA VAL A 51 -2.17 3.57 -4.05
C VAL A 51 -1.44 4.88 -4.33
N ASN A 52 -2.09 6.01 -4.06
CA ASN A 52 -1.48 7.33 -4.29
C ASN A 52 -0.26 7.54 -3.40
N ALA A 53 -0.37 7.17 -2.13
CA ALA A 53 0.75 7.27 -1.20
C ALA A 53 1.92 6.36 -1.60
N PHE A 54 1.62 5.18 -2.15
CA PHE A 54 2.65 4.27 -2.64
C PHE A 54 3.42 4.86 -3.83
N GLU A 55 2.72 5.52 -4.74
CA GLU A 55 3.38 6.22 -5.86
C GLU A 55 4.33 7.30 -5.35
N HIS A 56 3.91 8.08 -4.36
CA HIS A 56 4.77 9.10 -3.75
C HIS A 56 5.96 8.47 -3.04
N LEU A 57 5.74 7.38 -2.32
CA LEU A 57 6.80 6.64 -1.65
C LEU A 57 7.85 6.16 -2.66
N SER A 58 7.39 5.54 -3.76
CA SER A 58 8.29 5.00 -4.79
C SER A 58 9.14 6.10 -5.42
N LYS A 59 8.53 7.24 -5.75
CA LYS A 59 9.23 8.39 -6.32
C LYS A 59 10.25 8.95 -5.34
N ARG A 60 9.88 9.07 -4.08
CA ARG A 60 10.79 9.57 -3.05
C ARG A 60 11.99 8.66 -2.84
N VAL A 61 11.76 7.36 -2.79
CA VAL A 61 12.82 6.36 -2.68
C VAL A 61 13.76 6.46 -3.88
N GLU A 62 13.21 6.55 -5.08
CA GLU A 62 13.98 6.69 -6.31
C GLU A 62 14.86 7.95 -6.26
N MET A 63 14.28 9.09 -5.86
CA MET A 63 15.03 10.34 -5.74
C MET A 63 16.14 10.24 -4.72
N LEU A 64 15.89 9.61 -3.57
CA LEU A 64 16.91 9.42 -2.55
C LEU A 64 18.06 8.54 -3.05
N CYS A 65 17.75 7.50 -3.80
CA CYS A 65 18.77 6.61 -4.36
C CYS A 65 19.61 7.26 -5.44
N LYS A 66 19.12 8.31 -6.09
CA LYS A 66 19.82 9.03 -7.14
C LYS A 66 20.72 10.15 -6.64
N ARG A 67 20.68 10.47 -5.34
CA ARG A 67 21.55 11.51 -4.78
C ARG A 67 23.02 11.09 -4.86
N GLU A 68 23.90 12.06 -5.09
CA GLU A 68 25.34 11.82 -5.23
C GLU A 68 25.95 11.11 -4.03
N ASN A 69 25.42 11.36 -2.83
CA ASN A 69 25.92 10.79 -1.59
C ASN A 69 25.11 9.55 -1.16
N ALA A 70 24.22 9.05 -2.01
CA ALA A 70 23.46 7.86 -1.69
C ALA A 70 24.38 6.64 -1.72
N TYR A 71 24.44 5.93 -0.62
CA TYR A 71 25.28 4.75 -0.50
C TYR A 71 24.48 3.62 0.13
N LEU A 72 24.17 2.60 -0.67
CA LEU A 72 23.48 1.41 -0.22
C LEU A 72 24.29 0.19 -0.60
N THR A 73 24.40 -0.74 0.33
CA THR A 73 25.02 -2.03 0.03
C THR A 73 24.06 -2.87 -0.83
N ALA A 74 24.61 -3.87 -1.53
CA ALA A 74 23.79 -4.79 -2.30
C ALA A 74 22.73 -5.47 -1.44
N ASP A 75 23.09 -5.86 -0.22
CA ASP A 75 22.15 -6.47 0.74
C ASP A 75 21.02 -5.51 1.11
N GLN A 76 21.35 -4.24 1.38
CA GLN A 76 20.34 -3.23 1.69
C GLN A 76 19.41 -2.97 0.53
N ILE A 77 19.91 -2.88 -0.68
CA ILE A 77 19.10 -2.72 -1.90
C ILE A 77 18.15 -3.89 -2.04
N TRP A 78 18.65 -5.11 -1.85
CA TRP A 78 17.83 -6.33 -1.95
C TRP A 78 16.70 -6.32 -0.92
N LYS A 79 17.02 -5.99 0.34
CA LYS A 79 16.02 -5.94 1.42
C LYS A 79 14.94 -4.91 1.17
N LEU A 80 15.34 -3.69 0.77
CA LEU A 80 14.39 -2.61 0.50
C LEU A 80 13.51 -2.94 -0.71
N SER A 81 14.12 -3.47 -1.77
CA SER A 81 13.39 -3.84 -2.99
C SER A 81 12.35 -4.91 -2.72
N ASN A 82 12.71 -5.95 -1.98
CA ASN A 82 11.77 -7.01 -1.63
C ASN A 82 10.64 -6.50 -0.75
N TRP A 83 10.94 -5.60 0.18
CA TRP A 83 9.93 -5.03 1.07
C TRP A 83 8.93 -4.19 0.26
N ILE A 84 9.42 -3.32 -0.61
CA ILE A 84 8.57 -2.47 -1.47
C ILE A 84 7.73 -3.32 -2.42
N GLU A 85 8.32 -4.34 -3.05
CA GLU A 85 7.59 -5.25 -3.94
C GLU A 85 6.50 -6.00 -3.18
N GLY A 86 6.77 -6.41 -1.94
CA GLY A 86 5.79 -7.07 -1.09
C GLY A 86 4.59 -6.17 -0.80
N ILE A 87 4.85 -4.91 -0.48
CA ILE A 87 3.80 -3.91 -0.25
C ILE A 87 2.97 -3.69 -1.51
N GLU A 88 3.63 -3.53 -2.66
CA GLU A 88 2.96 -3.36 -3.95
C GLU A 88 2.02 -4.53 -4.24
N SER A 89 2.50 -5.75 -4.03
CA SER A 89 1.69 -6.95 -4.22
C SER A 89 0.49 -7.00 -3.28
N ASP A 90 0.69 -6.63 -2.01
CA ASP A 90 -0.39 -6.62 -1.01
C ASP A 90 -1.47 -5.61 -1.39
N VAL A 91 -1.09 -4.41 -1.80
CA VAL A 91 -2.03 -3.36 -2.20
C VAL A 91 -2.83 -3.81 -3.43
N ARG A 92 -2.15 -4.41 -4.41
CA ARG A 92 -2.81 -4.93 -5.61
C ARG A 92 -3.79 -6.05 -5.27
N TYR A 93 -3.39 -6.95 -4.40
CA TYR A 93 -4.23 -8.06 -3.97
C TYR A 93 -5.50 -7.56 -3.27
N VAL A 94 -5.37 -6.56 -2.40
CA VAL A 94 -6.52 -5.94 -1.74
C VAL A 94 -7.47 -5.34 -2.78
N GLY A 95 -6.92 -4.58 -3.75
CA GLY A 95 -7.71 -3.98 -4.81
C GLY A 95 -8.51 -5.00 -5.60
N ASP A 96 -7.87 -6.10 -6.00
CA ASP A 96 -8.51 -7.18 -6.75
C ASP A 96 -9.64 -7.81 -5.93
N GLY A 97 -9.41 -8.04 -4.64
CA GLY A 97 -10.42 -8.59 -3.73
C GLY A 97 -11.62 -7.66 -3.57
N LEU A 98 -11.38 -6.35 -3.46
CA LEU A 98 -12.45 -5.37 -3.35
C LEU A 98 -13.29 -5.29 -4.63
N VAL A 99 -12.67 -5.37 -5.79
CA VAL A 99 -13.38 -5.40 -7.08
C VAL A 99 -14.25 -6.64 -7.16
N GLU A 100 -13.73 -7.80 -6.76
CA GLU A 100 -14.50 -9.03 -6.75
C GLU A 100 -15.69 -8.94 -5.80
N LEU A 101 -15.50 -8.36 -4.61
CA LEU A 101 -16.59 -8.14 -3.66
C LEU A 101 -17.65 -7.20 -4.24
N ALA A 102 -17.23 -6.13 -4.92
CA ALA A 102 -18.14 -5.21 -5.60
C ALA A 102 -18.98 -5.91 -6.64
N GLN A 103 -18.39 -6.80 -7.42
CA GLN A 103 -19.10 -7.58 -8.43
C GLN A 103 -20.14 -8.48 -7.80
N ARG A 104 -19.82 -9.14 -6.71
CA ARG A 104 -20.75 -9.99 -5.99
C ARG A 104 -21.93 -9.20 -5.42
N LEU A 105 -21.65 -8.04 -4.81
CA LEU A 105 -22.70 -7.17 -4.28
C LEU A 105 -23.57 -6.62 -5.40
N GLY A 106 -22.98 -6.21 -6.51
CA GLY A 106 -23.73 -5.76 -7.69
C GLY A 106 -24.62 -6.84 -8.28
N ALA A 107 -24.09 -8.06 -8.40
CA ALA A 107 -24.87 -9.19 -8.88
C ALA A 107 -26.07 -9.49 -7.96
N ALA A 108 -25.84 -9.46 -6.64
CA ALA A 108 -26.90 -9.68 -5.66
C ALA A 108 -27.99 -8.61 -5.75
N ILE A 109 -27.63 -7.35 -5.99
CA ILE A 109 -28.58 -6.25 -6.16
C ILE A 109 -29.37 -6.41 -7.45
N THR A 110 -28.69 -6.84 -8.52
CA THR A 110 -29.31 -6.98 -9.85
C THR A 110 -30.32 -8.12 -9.93
N GLU A 111 -30.13 -9.17 -9.14
CA GLU A 111 -31.03 -10.34 -9.12
C GLU A 111 -32.37 -10.07 -8.38
N GLU A 112 -32.44 -9.00 -7.63
CA GLU A 112 -33.67 -8.57 -6.97
C GLU A 112 -34.60 -7.85 -7.96
#